data_2d6a3e5e38fac1c3b960069c0e1e1300
#
_entry.id   2d6a3e5e38fac1c3b960069c0e1e1300
#
_cell.length_a   1.000
_cell.length_b   1.000
_cell.length_c   1.000
_cell.angle_alpha   90.00
_cell.angle_beta   90.00
_cell.angle_gamma   90.00
#
_symmetry.space_group_name_H-M   'P 1'
#
loop_
_entity.id
_entity.type
_entity.pdbx_description
1 polymer ?
#
loop_
_entity_poly.entity_id
_entity_poly.type
_entity_poly.pdbx_seq_one_letter_code
_entity_poly.pdbx_strand_id
1 'polypeptide(L)'
;MCIRDRVYQNIGDLAQYAMGIIGAVTGTNVNENNFGLDFKLDQWGLVRQPNESYSSYFNRVINSKIWTQHTNDLSVYDLDVDGAAVLNGYAKAQDDIYYFSVACSNTHREPLTGHYLPNASMNPMMVKSSTYMGRHVNYAVGHVNITPDWWENDGIVSVRSAIRP
;
A
#
# COMPACT_ATOMS: atom_id res chain seq x y z
N MET A 1 1.20 6.95 18.40
CA MET A 1 0.81 5.94 17.40
C MET A 1 1.04 6.57 16.04
N CYS A 2 2.10 6.17 15.37
CA CYS A 2 2.58 6.79 14.13
C CYS A 2 1.62 6.44 12.97
N ILE A 3 1.51 7.34 11.97
CA ILE A 3 0.74 7.09 10.73
C ILE A 3 1.23 5.82 10.05
N ARG A 4 2.54 5.63 10.02
CA ARG A 4 3.21 4.43 9.58
C ARG A 4 2.53 3.16 10.11
N ASP A 5 2.20 3.12 11.42
CA ASP A 5 1.57 1.94 12.03
C ASP A 5 0.15 1.69 11.50
N ARG A 6 -0.62 2.73 11.19
CA ARG A 6 -2.00 2.58 10.68
C ARG A 6 -2.05 2.29 9.18
N VAL A 7 -1.17 2.88 8.40
CA VAL A 7 -1.06 2.57 6.96
C VAL A 7 -0.55 1.15 6.81
N TYR A 8 0.47 0.75 7.55
CA TYR A 8 0.95 -0.64 7.58
C TYR A 8 -0.16 -1.61 8.01
N GLN A 9 -0.95 -1.29 9.04
CA GLN A 9 -2.07 -2.14 9.43
C GLN A 9 -3.12 -2.29 8.33
N ASN A 10 -3.51 -1.20 7.67
CA ASN A 10 -4.56 -1.26 6.65
C ASN A 10 -4.08 -1.87 5.32
N ILE A 11 -2.85 -1.58 4.88
CA ILE A 11 -2.25 -2.20 3.69
C ILE A 11 -1.81 -3.62 4.01
N GLY A 12 -1.31 -3.89 5.21
CA GLY A 12 -1.00 -5.22 5.68
C GLY A 12 -2.21 -6.13 5.66
N ASP A 13 -3.35 -5.69 6.20
CA ASP A 13 -4.62 -6.41 6.14
C ASP A 13 -5.04 -6.68 4.68
N LEU A 14 -4.91 -5.69 3.79
CA LEU A 14 -5.25 -5.82 2.38
C LEU A 14 -4.32 -6.79 1.65
N ALA A 15 -3.02 -6.69 1.88
CA ALA A 15 -2.03 -7.59 1.32
C ALA A 15 -2.20 -9.02 1.87
N GLN A 16 -2.52 -9.17 3.15
CA GLN A 16 -2.87 -10.45 3.76
C GLN A 16 -4.09 -11.07 3.09
N TYR A 17 -5.16 -10.31 2.89
CA TYR A 17 -6.36 -10.77 2.19
C TYR A 17 -6.07 -11.13 0.74
N ALA A 18 -5.32 -10.30 0.02
CA ALA A 18 -4.96 -10.57 -1.37
C ALA A 18 -4.12 -11.84 -1.49
N MET A 19 -3.11 -12.01 -0.65
CA MET A 19 -2.29 -13.24 -0.63
C MET A 19 -3.11 -14.46 -0.19
N GLY A 20 -4.04 -14.28 0.74
CA GLY A 20 -4.96 -15.33 1.15
C GLY A 20 -5.88 -15.79 0.03
N ILE A 21 -6.44 -14.85 -0.73
CA ILE A 21 -7.30 -15.14 -1.88
C ILE A 21 -6.49 -15.83 -2.99
N ILE A 22 -5.34 -15.28 -3.36
CA ILE A 22 -4.48 -15.86 -4.40
C ILE A 22 -4.07 -17.28 -4.01
N GLY A 23 -3.63 -17.48 -2.79
CA GLY A 23 -3.26 -18.81 -2.30
C GLY A 23 -4.44 -19.78 -2.21
N ALA A 24 -5.64 -19.33 -1.83
CA ALA A 24 -6.83 -20.16 -1.78
C ALA A 24 -7.30 -20.58 -3.18
N VAL A 25 -7.18 -19.70 -4.17
CA VAL A 25 -7.56 -20.00 -5.56
C VAL A 25 -6.57 -20.95 -6.22
N THR A 26 -5.29 -20.85 -5.90
CA THR A 26 -4.25 -21.66 -6.55
C THR A 26 -4.06 -23.04 -5.92
N GLY A 27 -4.41 -23.22 -4.66
CA GLY A 27 -4.24 -24.47 -3.90
C GLY A 27 -2.80 -25.01 -3.86
N THR A 28 -1.87 -24.29 -4.46
CA THR A 28 -0.47 -24.63 -4.67
C THR A 28 0.44 -23.50 -4.20
N ASN A 29 1.72 -23.74 -4.12
CA ASN A 29 2.68 -22.68 -3.94
C ASN A 29 2.43 -21.60 -5.01
N VAL A 30 2.28 -20.36 -4.59
CA VAL A 30 2.33 -19.23 -5.51
C VAL A 30 3.76 -19.18 -6.00
N ASN A 31 4.02 -19.82 -7.13
CA ASN A 31 5.33 -19.83 -7.76
C ASN A 31 5.23 -19.22 -9.16
N GLU A 32 6.36 -18.88 -9.70
CA GLU A 32 6.51 -18.25 -11.01
C GLU A 32 5.78 -19.00 -12.15
N ASN A 33 5.58 -20.32 -11.99
CA ASN A 33 4.99 -21.15 -13.03
C ASN A 33 3.46 -21.02 -13.12
N ASN A 34 2.79 -20.60 -12.04
CA ASN A 34 1.34 -20.60 -11.99
C ASN A 34 0.69 -19.23 -12.16
N PHE A 35 1.39 -18.14 -11.78
CA PHE A 35 0.79 -16.79 -11.81
C PHE A 35 1.72 -15.69 -12.32
N GLY A 36 2.99 -15.98 -12.60
CA GLY A 36 3.99 -14.96 -12.92
C GLY A 36 4.26 -13.95 -11.80
N LEU A 37 3.77 -14.23 -10.58
CA LEU A 37 3.97 -13.40 -9.41
C LEU A 37 4.72 -14.21 -8.36
N ASP A 38 5.92 -13.78 -8.04
CA ASP A 38 6.72 -14.32 -6.96
C ASP A 38 6.87 -13.25 -5.86
N PHE A 39 6.29 -13.53 -4.70
CA PHE A 39 6.36 -12.65 -3.54
C PHE A 39 7.66 -12.79 -2.75
N LYS A 40 8.59 -13.63 -3.22
CA LYS A 40 9.90 -13.87 -2.57
C LYS A 40 9.79 -14.18 -1.07
N LEU A 41 8.76 -14.94 -0.68
CA LEU A 41 8.53 -15.32 0.71
C LEU A 41 9.64 -16.22 1.27
N ASP A 42 10.39 -16.87 0.40
CA ASP A 42 11.56 -17.68 0.73
C ASP A 42 12.66 -16.87 1.43
N GLN A 43 12.90 -15.62 1.03
CA GLN A 43 13.85 -14.73 1.70
C GLN A 43 13.49 -14.45 3.17
N TRP A 44 12.21 -14.65 3.54
CA TRP A 44 11.71 -14.54 4.90
C TRP A 44 11.59 -15.90 5.61
N GLY A 45 12.09 -16.97 4.98
CA GLY A 45 11.98 -18.35 5.49
C GLY A 45 10.56 -18.92 5.44
N LEU A 46 9.68 -18.32 4.63
CA LEU A 46 8.27 -18.70 4.53
C LEU A 46 7.99 -19.59 3.32
N VAL A 47 8.83 -20.60 3.10
CA VAL A 47 8.59 -21.62 2.08
C VAL A 47 7.58 -22.64 2.63
N ARG A 48 6.59 -23.02 1.81
CA ARG A 48 5.63 -24.08 2.17
C ARG A 48 6.36 -25.40 2.30
N GLN A 49 6.15 -26.08 3.43
CA GLN A 49 6.79 -27.36 3.71
C GLN A 49 6.11 -28.52 2.95
N PRO A 50 6.85 -29.59 2.62
CA PRO A 50 6.24 -30.80 2.10
C PRO A 50 5.15 -31.30 3.06
N ASN A 51 3.97 -31.63 2.54
CA ASN A 51 2.80 -32.06 3.31
C ASN A 51 2.15 -31.01 4.23
N GLU A 52 2.59 -29.75 4.20
CA GLU A 52 1.93 -28.67 4.92
C GLU A 52 0.59 -28.33 4.25
N SER A 53 -0.50 -28.29 5.03
CA SER A 53 -1.79 -27.85 4.50
C SER A 53 -1.72 -26.37 4.10
N TYR A 54 -2.54 -25.97 3.13
CA TYR A 54 -2.61 -24.59 2.72
C TYR A 54 -2.99 -23.65 3.89
N SER A 55 -3.96 -24.03 4.71
CA SER A 55 -4.39 -23.23 5.86
C SER A 55 -3.28 -23.08 6.92
N SER A 56 -2.47 -24.09 7.12
CA SER A 56 -1.31 -24.02 8.02
C SER A 56 -0.25 -23.05 7.47
N TYR A 57 0.08 -23.18 6.19
CA TYR A 57 1.01 -22.27 5.51
C TYR A 57 0.50 -20.83 5.52
N PHE A 58 -0.76 -20.61 5.16
CA PHE A 58 -1.40 -19.29 5.20
C PHE A 58 -1.33 -18.65 6.59
N ASN A 59 -1.68 -19.43 7.65
CA ASN A 59 -1.58 -18.94 9.02
C ASN A 59 -0.15 -18.59 9.41
N ARG A 60 0.83 -19.32 8.93
CA ARG A 60 2.25 -19.02 9.14
C ARG A 60 2.68 -17.74 8.45
N VAL A 61 2.21 -17.48 7.22
CA VAL A 61 2.47 -16.24 6.47
C VAL A 61 1.82 -15.04 7.15
N ILE A 62 0.53 -15.09 7.48
CA ILE A 62 -0.18 -13.94 8.07
C ILE A 62 0.27 -13.60 9.49
N ASN A 63 0.82 -14.57 10.23
CA ASN A 63 1.37 -14.34 11.58
C ASN A 63 2.90 -14.15 11.59
N SER A 64 3.51 -14.01 10.42
CA SER A 64 4.96 -13.87 10.31
C SER A 64 5.43 -12.48 10.70
N LYS A 65 6.72 -12.39 10.99
CA LYS A 65 7.38 -11.12 11.31
C LYS A 65 7.43 -10.12 10.17
N ILE A 66 7.15 -10.51 8.92
CA ILE A 66 7.05 -9.59 7.77
C ILE A 66 6.14 -8.39 8.10
N TRP A 67 5.03 -8.65 8.78
CA TRP A 67 4.01 -7.64 9.09
C TRP A 67 4.33 -6.79 10.33
N THR A 68 5.25 -7.26 11.17
CA THR A 68 5.58 -6.62 12.46
C THR A 68 6.97 -6.01 12.49
N GLN A 69 7.84 -6.39 11.58
CA GLN A 69 9.24 -5.95 11.53
C GLN A 69 9.39 -4.61 10.84
N HIS A 70 8.68 -3.62 10.93
CA HIS A 70 8.88 -2.25 10.41
C HIS A 70 10.19 -2.07 9.60
N THR A 71 10.41 -2.95 8.63
CA THR A 71 11.60 -2.94 7.76
C THR A 71 11.33 -2.05 6.55
N ASN A 72 12.38 -1.41 6.03
CA ASN A 72 12.32 -0.65 4.79
C ASN A 72 12.40 -1.55 3.54
N ASP A 73 12.46 -2.86 3.73
CA ASP A 73 12.59 -3.88 2.69
C ASP A 73 11.25 -4.32 2.08
N LEU A 74 10.20 -3.60 2.33
CA LEU A 74 8.87 -3.84 1.77
C LEU A 74 8.47 -2.71 0.83
N SER A 75 7.88 -3.06 -0.31
CA SER A 75 7.33 -2.06 -1.26
C SER A 75 6.33 -1.10 -0.62
N VAL A 76 5.72 -1.49 0.49
CA VAL A 76 4.85 -0.62 1.31
C VAL A 76 5.61 0.59 1.84
N TYR A 77 6.92 0.45 2.13
CA TYR A 77 7.74 1.58 2.53
C TYR A 77 7.89 2.61 1.40
N ASP A 78 8.13 2.15 0.18
CA ASP A 78 8.26 3.03 -0.98
C ASP A 78 6.94 3.70 -1.36
N LEU A 79 5.81 3.08 -1.00
CA LEU A 79 4.47 3.63 -1.17
C LEU A 79 4.03 4.55 -0.02
N ASP A 80 4.78 4.56 1.08
CA ASP A 80 4.56 5.51 2.17
C ASP A 80 5.08 6.89 1.80
N VAL A 81 4.42 7.93 2.32
CA VAL A 81 4.75 9.33 1.98
C VAL A 81 6.18 9.70 2.40
N ASP A 82 6.61 9.20 3.56
CA ASP A 82 7.95 9.44 4.08
C ASP A 82 9.02 8.67 3.27
N GLY A 83 8.73 7.41 2.91
CA GLY A 83 9.61 6.60 2.05
C GLY A 83 9.76 7.19 0.66
N ALA A 84 8.65 7.62 0.05
CA ALA A 84 8.67 8.32 -1.22
C ALA A 84 9.47 9.64 -1.15
N ALA A 85 9.35 10.40 -0.06
CA ALA A 85 10.14 11.62 0.14
C ALA A 85 11.64 11.34 0.24
N VAL A 86 12.04 10.23 0.89
CA VAL A 86 13.44 9.77 0.93
C VAL A 86 13.92 9.39 -0.47
N LEU A 87 13.13 8.62 -1.21
CA LEU A 87 13.45 8.23 -2.59
C LEU A 87 13.66 9.46 -3.48
N ASN A 88 12.73 10.41 -3.46
CA ASN A 88 12.81 11.66 -4.22
C ASN A 88 13.99 12.55 -3.78
N GLY A 89 14.51 12.34 -2.61
CA GLY A 89 15.71 13.02 -2.10
C GLY A 89 16.95 12.75 -2.95
N TYR A 90 17.11 11.54 -3.47
CA TYR A 90 18.27 11.12 -4.28
C TYR A 90 17.93 10.75 -5.73
N ALA A 91 16.73 10.30 -6.02
CA ALA A 91 16.28 10.01 -7.38
C ALA A 91 15.80 11.30 -8.07
N LYS A 92 16.75 12.09 -8.59
CA LYS A 92 16.46 13.35 -9.25
C LYS A 92 16.04 13.15 -10.70
N ALA A 93 15.09 13.97 -11.15
CA ALA A 93 14.79 14.08 -12.57
C ALA A 93 16.03 14.51 -13.36
N GLN A 94 16.20 13.96 -14.57
CA GLN A 94 17.28 14.36 -15.47
C GLN A 94 16.84 15.56 -16.29
N ASP A 95 17.71 16.53 -16.48
CA ASP A 95 17.40 17.81 -17.14
C ASP A 95 17.10 17.64 -18.66
N ASP A 96 17.55 16.55 -19.26
CA ASP A 96 17.40 16.24 -20.70
C ASP A 96 16.23 15.28 -20.98
N ILE A 97 15.44 14.90 -19.95
CA ILE A 97 14.30 13.99 -20.06
C ILE A 97 13.00 14.72 -19.72
N TYR A 98 12.00 14.56 -20.59
CA TYR A 98 10.65 15.04 -20.30
C TYR A 98 9.90 14.01 -19.44
N TYR A 99 9.40 14.46 -18.30
CA TYR A 99 8.61 13.66 -17.37
C TYR A 99 7.14 14.08 -17.44
N PHE A 100 6.25 13.12 -17.52
CA PHE A 100 4.81 13.35 -17.53
C PHE A 100 4.16 12.57 -16.40
N SER A 101 3.34 13.24 -15.60
CA SER A 101 2.55 12.60 -14.55
C SER A 101 1.08 12.59 -14.95
N VAL A 102 0.41 11.48 -14.71
CA VAL A 102 -1.05 11.38 -14.82
C VAL A 102 -1.60 11.11 -13.43
N ALA A 103 -2.31 12.08 -12.89
CA ALA A 103 -3.01 11.93 -11.63
C ALA A 103 -4.47 11.55 -11.86
N CYS A 104 -4.96 10.58 -11.11
CA CYS A 104 -6.35 10.13 -11.14
C CYS A 104 -7.01 10.43 -9.80
N SER A 105 -8.31 10.71 -9.83
CA SER A 105 -9.13 10.84 -8.64
C SER A 105 -10.42 10.03 -8.81
N ASN A 106 -10.81 9.32 -7.75
CA ASN A 106 -12.11 8.67 -7.68
C ASN A 106 -12.80 9.00 -6.35
N THR A 107 -12.68 10.26 -5.94
CA THR A 107 -13.31 10.81 -4.75
C THR A 107 -14.08 12.09 -5.07
N HIS A 108 -14.97 12.49 -4.18
CA HIS A 108 -15.66 13.77 -4.21
C HIS A 108 -15.56 14.46 -2.85
N ARG A 109 -15.58 15.79 -2.88
CA ARG A 109 -15.58 16.58 -1.65
C ARG A 109 -16.98 16.59 -1.02
N GLU A 110 -17.06 16.18 0.23
CA GLU A 110 -18.29 16.21 1.01
C GLU A 110 -18.56 17.65 1.51
N PRO A 111 -19.74 18.24 1.26
CA PRO A 111 -19.98 19.67 1.52
C PRO A 111 -19.95 20.09 2.99
N LEU A 112 -20.35 19.22 3.91
CA LEU A 112 -20.49 19.55 5.34
C LEU A 112 -19.12 19.57 6.04
N THR A 113 -18.32 18.55 5.84
CA THR A 113 -17.04 18.36 6.54
C THR A 113 -15.85 18.83 5.72
N GLY A 114 -16.02 18.94 4.39
CA GLY A 114 -14.96 19.22 3.44
C GLY A 114 -14.03 18.03 3.18
N HIS A 115 -14.28 16.88 3.82
CA HIS A 115 -13.53 15.65 3.57
C HIS A 115 -13.77 15.11 2.15
N TYR A 116 -12.86 14.26 1.68
CA TYR A 116 -13.02 13.56 0.41
C TYR A 116 -13.53 12.14 0.66
N LEU A 117 -14.65 11.80 0.06
CA LEU A 117 -15.28 10.48 0.17
C LEU A 117 -15.15 9.73 -1.16
N PRO A 118 -15.03 8.39 -1.11
CA PRO A 118 -14.97 7.57 -2.33
C PRO A 118 -16.25 7.69 -3.14
N ASN A 119 -16.12 7.76 -4.45
CA ASN A 119 -17.25 7.69 -5.38
C ASN A 119 -17.84 6.27 -5.41
N ALA A 120 -19.11 6.14 -5.80
CA ALA A 120 -19.79 4.85 -5.93
C ALA A 120 -19.11 3.90 -6.94
N SER A 121 -18.33 4.44 -7.89
CA SER A 121 -17.54 3.69 -8.86
C SER A 121 -16.23 3.15 -8.31
N MET A 122 -15.86 3.47 -7.08
CA MET A 122 -14.62 3.01 -6.49
C MET A 122 -14.64 1.49 -6.24
N ASN A 123 -13.51 0.83 -6.53
CA ASN A 123 -13.35 -0.58 -6.20
C ASN A 123 -13.59 -0.80 -4.70
N PRO A 124 -14.47 -1.73 -4.30
CA PRO A 124 -14.79 -1.96 -2.89
C PRO A 124 -13.58 -2.21 -1.98
N MET A 125 -12.52 -2.82 -2.50
CA MET A 125 -11.28 -3.06 -1.75
C MET A 125 -10.54 -1.76 -1.41
N MET A 126 -10.77 -0.68 -2.16
CA MET A 126 -10.08 0.61 -2.00
C MET A 126 -10.90 1.63 -1.19
N VAL A 127 -12.16 1.33 -0.90
CA VAL A 127 -13.05 2.25 -0.17
C VAL A 127 -12.49 2.61 1.20
N LYS A 128 -11.95 1.64 1.93
CA LYS A 128 -11.40 1.86 3.28
C LYS A 128 -10.15 2.76 3.26
N SER A 129 -9.22 2.49 2.35
CA SER A 129 -7.99 3.29 2.19
C SER A 129 -8.32 4.71 1.70
N SER A 130 -9.21 4.82 0.71
CA SER A 130 -9.68 6.11 0.20
C SER A 130 -10.34 6.96 1.28
N THR A 131 -11.25 6.38 2.07
CA THR A 131 -11.92 7.08 3.17
C THR A 131 -10.92 7.55 4.23
N TYR A 132 -9.88 6.76 4.49
CA TYR A 132 -8.82 7.14 5.40
C TYR A 132 -8.02 8.32 4.85
N MET A 133 -7.53 8.23 3.62
CA MET A 133 -6.76 9.31 2.97
C MET A 133 -7.58 10.60 2.85
N GLY A 134 -8.88 10.49 2.56
CA GLY A 134 -9.79 11.62 2.35
C GLY A 134 -10.07 12.49 3.57
N ARG A 135 -9.53 12.16 4.75
CA ARG A 135 -9.72 12.93 6.00
C ARG A 135 -8.50 12.94 6.90
N HIS A 136 -7.43 12.27 6.49
CA HIS A 136 -6.25 12.14 7.33
C HIS A 136 -5.37 13.39 7.25
N VAL A 137 -4.86 13.83 8.41
CA VAL A 137 -3.85 14.89 8.53
C VAL A 137 -2.70 14.41 9.39
N ASN A 138 -1.49 14.87 9.07
CA ASN A 138 -0.30 14.63 9.88
C ASN A 138 0.57 15.86 9.93
N TYR A 139 0.92 16.26 11.14
CA TYR A 139 1.84 17.36 11.42
C TYR A 139 2.97 16.94 12.36
N ALA A 140 3.24 15.63 12.45
CA ALA A 140 4.28 15.12 13.34
C ALA A 140 5.67 15.54 12.86
N VAL A 141 6.51 15.96 13.80
CA VAL A 141 7.89 16.37 13.51
C VAL A 141 8.68 15.19 12.96
N GLY A 142 9.44 15.43 11.91
CA GLY A 142 10.24 14.40 11.23
C GLY A 142 9.49 13.59 10.18
N HIS A 143 8.23 13.92 9.91
CA HIS A 143 7.39 13.30 8.88
C HIS A 143 6.93 14.31 7.85
N VAL A 144 6.51 13.83 6.68
CA VAL A 144 5.88 14.69 5.67
C VAL A 144 4.56 15.23 6.22
N ASN A 145 4.36 16.55 6.13
CA ASN A 145 3.11 17.18 6.52
C ASN A 145 1.99 16.80 5.56
N ILE A 146 0.97 16.12 6.09
CA ILE A 146 -0.24 15.77 5.36
C ILE A 146 -1.34 16.74 5.76
N THR A 147 -1.73 17.57 4.82
CA THR A 147 -2.75 18.60 4.94
C THR A 147 -4.01 18.21 4.15
N PRO A 148 -5.13 18.95 4.24
CA PRO A 148 -6.31 18.69 3.42
C PRO A 148 -6.08 18.63 1.91
N ASP A 149 -5.01 19.24 1.39
CA ASP A 149 -4.62 19.17 -0.02
C ASP A 149 -4.24 17.73 -0.48
N TRP A 150 -4.00 16.83 0.45
CA TRP A 150 -3.68 15.43 0.20
C TRP A 150 -4.92 14.51 0.15
N TRP A 151 -6.10 15.04 0.47
CA TRP A 151 -7.29 14.22 0.67
C TRP A 151 -7.90 13.67 -0.61
N GLU A 152 -7.76 14.40 -1.73
CA GLU A 152 -8.19 13.90 -3.03
C GLU A 152 -7.33 12.71 -3.45
N ASN A 153 -7.97 11.57 -3.83
CA ASN A 153 -7.28 10.33 -4.07
C ASN A 153 -8.05 9.38 -5.01
N ASP A 154 -7.37 8.36 -5.49
CA ASP A 154 -7.93 7.28 -6.30
C ASP A 154 -8.21 5.98 -5.51
N GLY A 155 -7.93 6.00 -4.21
CA GLY A 155 -8.03 4.85 -3.31
C GLY A 155 -6.68 4.22 -2.93
N ILE A 156 -5.62 4.54 -3.67
CA ILE A 156 -4.25 4.07 -3.42
C ILE A 156 -3.31 5.27 -3.24
N VAL A 157 -3.41 6.28 -4.10
CA VAL A 157 -2.48 7.42 -4.16
C VAL A 157 -3.26 8.73 -4.07
N SER A 158 -2.71 9.69 -3.31
CA SER A 158 -3.20 11.06 -3.31
C SER A 158 -2.89 11.75 -4.64
N VAL A 159 -3.84 12.51 -5.16
CA VAL A 159 -3.63 13.36 -6.36
C VAL A 159 -2.41 14.26 -6.19
N ARG A 160 -2.23 14.83 -4.99
CA ARG A 160 -1.07 15.69 -4.70
C ARG A 160 0.26 14.95 -4.84
N SER A 161 0.33 13.69 -4.41
CA SER A 161 1.53 12.87 -4.59
C SER A 161 1.79 12.54 -6.05
N ALA A 162 0.75 12.28 -6.83
CA ALA A 162 0.85 11.90 -8.23
C ALA A 162 1.30 13.05 -9.16
N ILE A 163 0.96 14.31 -8.84
CA ILE A 163 1.31 15.48 -9.68
C ILE A 163 2.65 16.12 -9.35
N ARG A 164 3.31 15.70 -8.29
CA ARG A 164 4.61 16.22 -7.85
C ARG A 164 5.53 15.06 -7.49
N PRO A 165 6.17 14.47 -8.51
CA PRO A 165 7.18 13.44 -8.29
C PRO A 165 8.43 14.04 -7.62
#